data_4e74d4dff9926810f82689c10cd0b146
#
_entry.id   4e74d4dff9926810f82689c10cd0b146
#
_cell.length_a   1.000
_cell.length_b   1.000
_cell.length_c   1.000
_cell.angle_alpha   90.00
_cell.angle_beta   90.00
_cell.angle_gamma   90.00
#
_symmetry.space_group_name_H-M   'P 1'
#
loop_
_entity.id
_entity.type
_entity.pdbx_description
1 polymer ?
#
loop_
_entity_poly.entity_id
_entity_poly.type
_entity_poly.pdbx_seq_one_letter_code
_entity_poly.pdbx_strand_id
1 'polypeptide(L)'
;MDSHPAGSDESLSIWIDSSASSNYESLRNDIDVDVAIVGAGITGITTAYLLARDGTSVALLEKGRLAMSETGHTTAHITEMIDGDCVEFIRNLGEERARENAAAVRASIEQIRSLVTDLRIDCGFHAVDGFLYGERTKDRNHLERQQESLARSGVHTEWVESVPLPFPTIGGLRFPNQYAFNARQYVLALADAARSHGALIFENSLVKELKSANRPAIATEHGRVRSKSIVLATHVPIEDRGALWGRMRMTRSYVVAAPIDSGVVPDCLFWDVRDPYHYTRLLETQKGLYVLVGGEDHEVGKKGNSARRYEQLESYSRERFGIQKFSHRWSGQINEPADGIPFIGKSPRRKNVWMATGYSGNGMTYGTLAGMMLADAALGHTNRFHELFDPARKIAASIVKRALSKGKSAAKPRLPRVRYGDVGVKGVAKLLEGEGKLVMIGPRKCAVSRLEGKIRMLDPTCTHMGCTVSWNDAESSWDCSCHGSRLRTDGKVLNSPATAPLKPFKAPPRAKK
;
A
#
# COMPACT_ATOMS: atom_id res chain seq x y z
N MET A 1 -27.41 -4.01 9.00
CA MET A 1 -26.42 -3.72 10.06
C MET A 1 -25.14 -4.43 9.67
N ASP A 2 -24.26 -3.71 8.99
CA ASP A 2 -23.04 -4.26 8.41
C ASP A 2 -21.97 -4.34 9.49
N SER A 3 -21.62 -5.57 9.87
CA SER A 3 -20.50 -5.83 10.77
C SER A 3 -19.20 -5.39 10.10
N HIS A 4 -18.68 -4.22 10.48
CA HIS A 4 -17.27 -3.90 10.23
C HIS A 4 -16.41 -5.06 10.75
N PRO A 5 -15.36 -5.48 10.02
CA PRO A 5 -14.43 -6.45 10.57
C PRO A 5 -13.80 -5.83 11.81
N ALA A 6 -14.09 -6.41 12.96
CA ALA A 6 -13.63 -5.96 14.26
C ALA A 6 -12.07 -5.93 14.33
N GLY A 7 -11.52 -4.79 14.05
CA GLY A 7 -10.37 -4.22 14.67
C GLY A 7 -10.90 -2.93 15.29
N SER A 8 -10.46 -2.57 16.47
CA SER A 8 -10.94 -1.42 17.22
C SER A 8 -11.26 -0.23 16.30
N ASP A 9 -12.30 0.56 16.57
CA ASP A 9 -12.68 1.79 15.85
C ASP A 9 -11.50 2.77 15.66
N GLU A 10 -10.40 2.54 16.36
CA GLU A 10 -9.16 3.30 16.34
C GLU A 10 -8.26 3.06 15.12
N SER A 11 -8.49 2.03 14.29
CA SER A 11 -7.66 1.70 13.10
C SER A 11 -8.30 2.07 11.76
N LEU A 12 -9.42 2.77 11.77
CA LEU A 12 -10.10 3.20 10.56
C LEU A 12 -9.41 4.45 9.98
N SER A 13 -9.11 4.45 8.68
CA SER A 13 -8.57 5.66 8.05
C SER A 13 -9.65 6.73 7.93
N ILE A 14 -9.24 7.98 8.00
CA ILE A 14 -10.14 9.12 7.83
C ILE A 14 -10.86 9.11 6.46
N TRP A 15 -10.23 8.52 5.44
CA TRP A 15 -10.82 8.36 4.10
C TRP A 15 -12.04 7.44 4.12
N ILE A 16 -11.94 6.34 4.87
CA ILE A 16 -13.01 5.35 4.99
C ILE A 16 -14.15 5.90 5.84
N ASP A 17 -13.83 6.60 6.94
CA ASP A 17 -14.81 7.22 7.83
C ASP A 17 -15.56 8.41 7.20
N SER A 18 -14.88 9.15 6.31
CA SER A 18 -15.44 10.37 5.70
C SER A 18 -16.06 10.19 4.31
N SER A 19 -16.05 8.98 3.75
CA SER A 19 -16.57 8.72 2.40
C SER A 19 -17.74 7.75 2.42
N ALA A 20 -18.61 7.84 1.41
CA ALA A 20 -19.72 6.91 1.21
C ALA A 20 -19.24 5.46 1.04
N SER A 21 -20.06 4.52 1.46
CA SER A 21 -19.82 3.10 1.18
C SER A 21 -20.21 2.75 -0.24
N SER A 22 -19.37 1.98 -0.94
CA SER A 22 -19.74 1.35 -2.20
C SER A 22 -20.67 0.15 -1.96
N ASN A 23 -21.48 -0.19 -2.94
CA ASN A 23 -22.39 -1.33 -2.85
C ASN A 23 -22.60 -1.96 -4.25
N TYR A 24 -21.57 -2.66 -4.73
CA TYR A 24 -21.65 -3.43 -5.95
C TYR A 24 -21.95 -4.91 -5.65
N GLU A 25 -22.66 -5.58 -6.54
CA GLU A 25 -23.01 -6.98 -6.37
C GLU A 25 -21.77 -7.89 -6.41
N SER A 26 -21.86 -9.05 -5.79
CA SER A 26 -20.85 -10.10 -5.91
C SER A 26 -21.02 -10.88 -7.20
N LEU A 27 -19.94 -11.36 -7.80
CA LEU A 27 -20.00 -12.25 -8.95
C LEU A 27 -20.69 -13.57 -8.56
N ARG A 28 -21.80 -13.89 -9.25
CA ARG A 28 -22.60 -15.10 -8.98
C ARG A 28 -22.68 -16.07 -10.17
N ASN A 29 -22.33 -15.61 -11.37
CA ASN A 29 -22.46 -16.38 -12.60
C ASN A 29 -21.15 -16.35 -13.40
N ASP A 30 -20.98 -17.32 -14.30
CA ASP A 30 -19.91 -17.28 -15.28
C ASP A 30 -20.21 -16.18 -16.31
N ILE A 31 -19.20 -15.37 -16.63
CA ILE A 31 -19.28 -14.30 -17.61
C ILE A 31 -18.08 -14.31 -18.55
N ASP A 32 -18.25 -13.72 -19.71
CA ASP A 32 -17.21 -13.53 -20.72
C ASP A 32 -17.02 -12.03 -20.98
N VAL A 33 -15.76 -11.57 -20.99
CA VAL A 33 -15.39 -10.16 -21.25
C VAL A 33 -14.08 -10.11 -22.05
N ASP A 34 -13.71 -8.93 -22.54
CA ASP A 34 -12.40 -8.74 -23.17
C ASP A 34 -11.28 -8.72 -22.13
N VAL A 35 -11.47 -7.97 -21.03
CA VAL A 35 -10.45 -7.80 -19.99
C VAL A 35 -11.04 -8.07 -18.61
N ALA A 36 -10.42 -8.98 -17.86
CA ALA A 36 -10.71 -9.20 -16.45
C ALA A 36 -9.66 -8.47 -15.57
N ILE A 37 -10.12 -7.65 -14.63
CA ILE A 37 -9.26 -6.88 -13.72
C ILE A 37 -9.44 -7.39 -12.30
N VAL A 38 -8.34 -7.63 -11.58
CA VAL A 38 -8.35 -8.08 -10.19
C VAL A 38 -7.78 -6.99 -9.30
N GLY A 39 -8.63 -6.48 -8.39
CA GLY A 39 -8.31 -5.41 -7.44
C GLY A 39 -8.90 -4.06 -7.85
N ALA A 40 -9.71 -3.48 -6.94
CA ALA A 40 -10.43 -2.22 -7.13
C ALA A 40 -9.83 -1.06 -6.31
N GLY A 41 -8.51 -0.96 -6.31
CA GLY A 41 -7.76 0.23 -5.92
C GLY A 41 -7.62 1.21 -7.10
N ILE A 42 -6.85 2.27 -6.91
CA ILE A 42 -6.63 3.32 -7.92
C ILE A 42 -6.21 2.75 -9.29
N THR A 43 -5.30 1.77 -9.32
CA THR A 43 -4.81 1.15 -10.56
C THR A 43 -5.94 0.42 -11.31
N GLY A 44 -6.63 -0.48 -10.61
CA GLY A 44 -7.67 -1.29 -11.25
C GLY A 44 -8.84 -0.46 -11.76
N ILE A 45 -9.29 0.51 -10.96
CA ILE A 45 -10.40 1.40 -11.36
C ILE A 45 -9.98 2.32 -12.51
N THR A 46 -8.77 2.88 -12.50
CA THR A 46 -8.25 3.68 -13.62
C THR A 46 -8.18 2.84 -14.90
N THR A 47 -7.66 1.61 -14.82
CA THR A 47 -7.64 0.68 -15.96
C THR A 47 -9.05 0.39 -16.47
N ALA A 48 -9.99 0.08 -15.55
CA ALA A 48 -11.36 -0.25 -15.90
C ALA A 48 -12.08 0.91 -16.62
N TYR A 49 -11.91 2.13 -16.08
CA TYR A 49 -12.50 3.32 -16.69
C TYR A 49 -11.95 3.57 -18.10
N LEU A 50 -10.62 3.57 -18.27
CA LEU A 50 -10.01 3.85 -19.56
C LEU A 50 -10.42 2.83 -20.62
N LEU A 51 -10.44 1.54 -20.28
CA LEU A 51 -10.89 0.48 -21.18
C LEU A 51 -12.38 0.57 -21.51
N ALA A 52 -13.23 0.77 -20.52
CA ALA A 52 -14.68 0.86 -20.73
C ALA A 52 -15.06 2.09 -21.56
N ARG A 53 -14.42 3.23 -21.31
CA ARG A 53 -14.58 4.45 -22.11
C ARG A 53 -14.28 4.20 -23.59
N ASP A 54 -13.28 3.37 -23.89
CA ASP A 54 -12.90 3.01 -25.27
C ASP A 54 -13.72 1.83 -25.83
N GLY A 55 -14.82 1.44 -25.16
CA GLY A 55 -15.77 0.41 -25.62
C GLY A 55 -15.35 -1.04 -25.39
N THR A 56 -14.26 -1.28 -24.63
CA THR A 56 -13.83 -2.63 -24.26
C THR A 56 -14.73 -3.19 -23.16
N SER A 57 -15.16 -4.45 -23.30
CA SER A 57 -15.92 -5.12 -22.23
C SER A 57 -15.00 -5.52 -21.08
N VAL A 58 -15.30 -5.01 -19.87
CA VAL A 58 -14.46 -5.14 -18.69
C VAL A 58 -15.23 -5.72 -17.52
N ALA A 59 -14.60 -6.67 -16.80
CA ALA A 59 -15.06 -7.10 -15.49
C ALA A 59 -13.95 -6.83 -14.44
N LEU A 60 -14.29 -6.09 -13.40
CA LEU A 60 -13.40 -5.79 -12.28
C LEU A 60 -13.89 -6.50 -11.02
N LEU A 61 -13.01 -7.28 -10.38
CA LEU A 61 -13.30 -8.05 -9.18
C LEU A 61 -12.47 -7.54 -7.99
N GLU A 62 -13.17 -7.26 -6.89
CA GLU A 62 -12.56 -6.88 -5.60
C GLU A 62 -12.94 -7.90 -4.51
N LYS A 63 -11.96 -8.29 -3.70
CA LYS A 63 -12.16 -9.25 -2.59
C LYS A 63 -13.07 -8.73 -1.49
N GLY A 64 -13.07 -7.43 -1.27
CA GLY A 64 -13.88 -6.72 -0.30
C GLY A 64 -14.69 -5.62 -0.98
N ARG A 65 -14.69 -4.43 -0.41
CA ARG A 65 -15.28 -3.23 -1.00
C ARG A 65 -14.22 -2.38 -1.69
N LEU A 66 -14.64 -1.54 -2.62
CA LEU A 66 -13.78 -0.66 -3.40
C LEU A 66 -12.95 0.26 -2.49
N ALA A 67 -11.67 0.42 -2.85
CA ALA A 67 -10.73 1.32 -2.18
C ALA A 67 -10.61 1.15 -0.66
N MET A 68 -10.85 -0.07 -0.14
CA MET A 68 -10.72 -0.38 1.30
C MET A 68 -9.35 -0.95 1.68
N SER A 69 -8.47 -1.20 0.70
CA SER A 69 -7.08 -1.63 0.92
C SER A 69 -6.14 -0.43 0.91
N GLU A 70 -4.94 -0.54 0.33
CA GLU A 70 -3.90 0.50 0.39
C GLU A 70 -4.33 1.88 -0.15
N THR A 71 -5.23 1.92 -1.14
CA THR A 71 -5.80 3.19 -1.64
C THR A 71 -6.61 3.93 -0.56
N GLY A 72 -7.33 3.20 0.29
CA GLY A 72 -8.04 3.75 1.45
C GLY A 72 -7.16 3.98 2.68
N HIS A 73 -5.87 3.66 2.63
CA HIS A 73 -4.91 3.81 3.73
C HIS A 73 -3.72 4.69 3.35
N THR A 74 -3.80 5.42 2.24
CA THR A 74 -2.81 6.39 1.78
C THR A 74 -2.91 7.72 2.55
N THR A 75 -1.95 8.63 2.37
CA THR A 75 -2.09 10.06 2.70
C THR A 75 -2.42 10.91 1.48
N ALA A 76 -2.46 10.28 0.30
CA ALA A 76 -2.92 10.88 -0.95
C ALA A 76 -2.14 12.14 -1.37
N HIS A 77 -0.82 12.10 -1.26
CA HIS A 77 0.07 13.05 -1.89
C HIS A 77 0.13 12.77 -3.40
N ILE A 78 -0.11 13.79 -4.21
CA ILE A 78 0.07 13.74 -5.67
C ILE A 78 1.27 14.63 -6.00
N THR A 79 2.42 14.03 -6.24
CA THR A 79 3.69 14.76 -6.30
C THR A 79 4.66 14.16 -7.31
N GLU A 80 5.53 15.02 -7.85
CA GLU A 80 6.71 14.62 -8.64
C GLU A 80 7.87 14.19 -7.76
N MET A 81 7.83 14.47 -6.46
CA MET A 81 8.84 14.00 -5.53
C MET A 81 8.83 12.47 -5.48
N ILE A 82 9.97 11.84 -5.70
CA ILE A 82 10.13 10.39 -5.52
C ILE A 82 10.25 10.05 -4.03
N ASP A 83 9.70 8.92 -3.66
CA ASP A 83 9.85 8.38 -2.31
C ASP A 83 11.25 7.79 -2.14
N GLY A 84 12.11 8.50 -1.41
CA GLY A 84 13.49 8.11 -1.13
C GLY A 84 14.56 9.12 -1.54
N ASP A 85 15.79 8.67 -1.54
CA ASP A 85 16.97 9.50 -1.84
C ASP A 85 17.18 9.63 -3.35
N CYS A 86 17.00 10.84 -3.92
CA CYS A 86 17.19 11.14 -5.35
C CYS A 86 18.62 10.90 -5.82
N VAL A 87 19.62 11.11 -4.98
CA VAL A 87 21.03 10.85 -5.31
C VAL A 87 21.23 9.35 -5.53
N GLU A 88 20.67 8.53 -4.64
CA GLU A 88 20.72 7.07 -4.79
C GLU A 88 19.90 6.60 -6.00
N PHE A 89 18.74 7.20 -6.23
CA PHE A 89 17.87 6.88 -7.34
C PHE A 89 18.57 7.09 -8.68
N ILE A 90 19.17 8.28 -8.91
CA ILE A 90 19.93 8.58 -10.14
C ILE A 90 21.16 7.68 -10.27
N ARG A 91 21.88 7.43 -9.17
CA ARG A 91 23.04 6.51 -9.20
C ARG A 91 22.65 5.08 -9.62
N ASN A 92 21.46 4.62 -9.24
CA ASN A 92 20.99 3.28 -9.58
C ASN A 92 20.44 3.18 -11.00
N LEU A 93 19.82 4.24 -11.49
CA LEU A 93 19.03 4.25 -12.71
C LEU A 93 19.71 4.92 -13.90
N GLY A 94 20.54 5.93 -13.64
CA GLY A 94 21.10 6.86 -14.63
C GLY A 94 20.15 8.04 -14.87
N GLU A 95 20.71 9.16 -15.36
CA GLU A 95 19.95 10.42 -15.55
C GLU A 95 18.85 10.31 -16.59
N GLU A 96 19.11 9.63 -17.71
CA GLU A 96 18.14 9.47 -18.79
C GLU A 96 16.86 8.78 -18.31
N ARG A 97 17.01 7.63 -17.65
CA ARG A 97 15.86 6.89 -17.09
C ARG A 97 15.20 7.63 -15.93
N ALA A 98 15.95 8.42 -15.16
CA ALA A 98 15.39 9.26 -14.12
C ALA A 98 14.52 10.38 -14.72
N ARG A 99 14.94 11.00 -15.84
CA ARG A 99 14.12 11.97 -16.60
C ARG A 99 12.87 11.32 -17.21
N GLU A 100 13.02 10.12 -17.74
CA GLU A 100 11.89 9.35 -18.26
C GLU A 100 10.87 9.04 -17.16
N ASN A 101 11.33 8.65 -15.96
CA ASN A 101 10.48 8.45 -14.79
C ASN A 101 9.75 9.74 -14.38
N ALA A 102 10.44 10.87 -14.30
CA ALA A 102 9.81 12.16 -13.98
C ALA A 102 8.75 12.54 -15.02
N ALA A 103 9.00 12.30 -16.30
CA ALA A 103 8.03 12.52 -17.37
C ALA A 103 6.79 11.61 -17.23
N ALA A 104 6.99 10.35 -16.82
CA ALA A 104 5.91 9.40 -16.58
C ALA A 104 5.04 9.81 -15.38
N VAL A 105 5.67 10.28 -14.30
CA VAL A 105 4.97 10.79 -13.11
C VAL A 105 4.15 12.03 -13.47
N ARG A 106 4.71 12.99 -14.20
CA ARG A 106 3.96 14.17 -14.68
C ARG A 106 2.77 13.80 -15.55
N ALA A 107 2.94 12.84 -16.46
CA ALA A 107 1.83 12.34 -17.29
C ALA A 107 0.70 11.75 -16.44
N SER A 108 1.02 11.07 -15.34
CA SER A 108 0.01 10.52 -14.43
C SER A 108 -0.70 11.59 -13.60
N ILE A 109 0.02 12.63 -13.17
CA ILE A 109 -0.57 13.80 -12.47
C ILE A 109 -1.55 14.51 -13.41
N GLU A 110 -1.14 14.74 -14.66
CA GLU A 110 -2.00 15.34 -15.67
C GLU A 110 -3.25 14.47 -15.95
N GLN A 111 -3.09 13.15 -15.99
CA GLN A 111 -4.23 12.23 -16.15
C GLN A 111 -5.22 12.35 -14.99
N ILE A 112 -4.74 12.42 -13.74
CA ILE A 112 -5.61 12.63 -12.57
C ILE A 112 -6.36 13.97 -12.71
N ARG A 113 -5.64 15.04 -13.04
CA ARG A 113 -6.21 16.38 -13.22
C ARG A 113 -7.30 16.39 -14.32
N SER A 114 -7.01 15.80 -15.47
CA SER A 114 -7.98 15.67 -16.57
C SER A 114 -9.21 14.89 -16.13
N LEU A 115 -9.04 13.71 -15.50
CA LEU A 115 -10.17 12.90 -15.04
C LEU A 115 -11.05 13.64 -14.02
N VAL A 116 -10.44 14.36 -13.07
CA VAL A 116 -11.19 15.17 -12.11
C VAL A 116 -12.00 16.27 -12.81
N THR A 117 -11.39 16.95 -13.77
CA THR A 117 -12.03 18.04 -14.50
C THR A 117 -13.13 17.55 -15.44
N ASP A 118 -12.82 16.58 -16.28
CA ASP A 118 -13.70 16.08 -17.34
C ASP A 118 -14.94 15.38 -16.76
N LEU A 119 -14.75 14.63 -15.68
CA LEU A 119 -15.82 13.91 -14.99
C LEU A 119 -16.46 14.72 -13.85
N ARG A 120 -15.96 15.93 -13.60
CA ARG A 120 -16.42 16.82 -12.50
C ARG A 120 -16.45 16.10 -11.15
N ILE A 121 -15.35 15.39 -10.84
CA ILE A 121 -15.26 14.61 -9.60
C ILE A 121 -15.10 15.56 -8.40
N ASP A 122 -16.05 15.51 -7.48
CA ASP A 122 -15.95 16.21 -6.20
C ASP A 122 -15.15 15.36 -5.20
N CYS A 123 -13.85 15.61 -5.16
CA CYS A 123 -12.91 14.90 -4.28
C CYS A 123 -11.93 15.86 -3.59
N GLY A 124 -12.23 17.16 -3.55
CA GLY A 124 -11.35 18.17 -2.95
C GLY A 124 -9.97 18.25 -3.66
N PHE A 125 -9.92 17.98 -4.97
CA PHE A 125 -8.68 18.09 -5.74
C PHE A 125 -8.28 19.56 -5.92
N HIS A 126 -7.08 19.92 -5.48
CA HIS A 126 -6.56 21.28 -5.59
C HIS A 126 -5.03 21.30 -5.64
N ALA A 127 -4.49 22.40 -6.17
CA ALA A 127 -3.05 22.61 -6.25
C ALA A 127 -2.48 23.08 -4.92
N VAL A 128 -1.33 22.54 -4.55
CA VAL A 128 -0.58 22.89 -3.33
C VAL A 128 0.92 22.90 -3.62
N ASP A 129 1.70 23.57 -2.81
CA ASP A 129 3.16 23.41 -2.82
C ASP A 129 3.59 22.18 -2.00
N GLY A 130 4.67 21.55 -2.41
CA GLY A 130 5.35 20.53 -1.63
C GLY A 130 6.66 21.05 -1.05
N PHE A 131 7.09 20.57 0.12
CA PHE A 131 8.34 20.97 0.75
C PHE A 131 9.10 19.77 1.29
N LEU A 132 10.32 19.55 0.78
CA LEU A 132 11.29 18.65 1.39
C LEU A 132 12.21 19.49 2.28
N TYR A 133 12.23 19.26 3.60
CA TYR A 133 12.90 20.16 4.53
C TYR A 133 13.83 19.45 5.52
N GLY A 134 14.77 20.22 6.08
CA GLY A 134 15.66 19.83 7.16
C GLY A 134 15.53 20.71 8.38
N GLU A 135 15.90 20.17 9.54
CA GLU A 135 15.86 20.90 10.81
C GLU A 135 17.24 21.10 11.43
N ARG A 136 18.25 20.37 10.97
CA ARG A 136 19.61 20.39 11.52
C ARG A 136 20.59 20.92 10.49
N THR A 137 21.57 21.68 10.90
CA THR A 137 22.59 22.25 10.00
C THR A 137 23.21 21.23 9.05
N LYS A 138 23.41 20.01 9.50
CA LYS A 138 23.93 18.91 8.67
C LYS A 138 22.99 18.49 7.53
N ASP A 139 21.71 18.79 7.64
CA ASP A 139 20.70 18.41 6.65
C ASP A 139 20.80 19.28 5.39
N ARG A 140 21.40 20.50 5.47
CA ARG A 140 21.58 21.42 4.36
C ARG A 140 22.33 20.79 3.19
N ASN A 141 23.52 20.25 3.42
CA ASN A 141 24.33 19.62 2.37
C ASN A 141 23.62 18.40 1.73
N HIS A 142 22.74 17.75 2.50
CA HIS A 142 21.92 16.66 1.94
C HIS A 142 20.85 17.22 1.00
N LEU A 143 20.13 18.27 1.39
CA LEU A 143 19.11 18.93 0.58
C LEU A 143 19.69 19.53 -0.71
N GLU A 144 20.88 20.16 -0.66
CA GLU A 144 21.57 20.69 -1.83
C GLU A 144 21.87 19.59 -2.86
N ARG A 145 22.40 18.43 -2.40
CA ARG A 145 22.61 17.27 -3.29
C ARG A 145 21.30 16.69 -3.84
N GLN A 146 20.22 16.71 -3.03
CA GLN A 146 18.90 16.32 -3.52
C GLN A 146 18.43 17.25 -4.62
N GLN A 147 18.59 18.57 -4.44
CA GLN A 147 18.22 19.57 -5.46
C GLN A 147 18.95 19.37 -6.79
N GLU A 148 20.27 19.21 -6.74
CA GLU A 148 21.07 18.92 -7.93
C GLU A 148 20.58 17.65 -8.66
N SER A 149 20.30 16.60 -7.89
CA SER A 149 19.82 15.34 -8.44
C SER A 149 18.41 15.46 -9.04
N LEU A 150 17.51 16.19 -8.40
CA LEU A 150 16.18 16.48 -8.91
C LEU A 150 16.25 17.27 -10.22
N ALA A 151 17.08 18.32 -10.28
CA ALA A 151 17.30 19.10 -11.50
C ALA A 151 17.84 18.23 -12.66
N ARG A 152 18.78 17.33 -12.39
CA ARG A 152 19.32 16.36 -13.37
C ARG A 152 18.26 15.36 -13.86
N SER A 153 17.30 15.02 -13.03
CA SER A 153 16.15 14.19 -13.42
C SER A 153 15.00 14.98 -14.06
N GLY A 154 15.15 16.31 -14.21
CA GLY A 154 14.15 17.16 -14.83
C GLY A 154 12.99 17.53 -13.91
N VAL A 155 13.14 17.39 -12.60
CA VAL A 155 12.19 17.86 -11.60
C VAL A 155 12.61 19.26 -11.12
N HIS A 156 11.71 20.22 -11.28
CA HIS A 156 11.96 21.61 -10.87
C HIS A 156 11.72 21.80 -9.38
N THR A 157 12.69 22.40 -8.69
CA THR A 157 12.56 22.77 -7.27
C THR A 157 13.21 24.12 -7.01
N GLU A 158 12.70 24.83 -6.02
CA GLU A 158 13.22 26.11 -5.56
C GLU A 158 13.77 25.97 -4.14
N TRP A 159 14.95 26.54 -3.88
CA TRP A 159 15.47 26.64 -2.52
C TRP A 159 14.68 27.69 -1.74
N VAL A 160 14.26 27.36 -0.50
CA VAL A 160 13.65 28.29 0.44
C VAL A 160 14.44 28.29 1.75
N GLU A 161 14.74 29.49 2.28
CA GLU A 161 15.47 29.62 3.54
C GLU A 161 14.62 29.24 4.77
N SER A 162 13.29 29.28 4.63
CA SER A 162 12.34 28.87 5.66
C SER A 162 11.15 28.17 5.03
N VAL A 163 10.78 27.04 5.60
CA VAL A 163 9.55 26.32 5.23
C VAL A 163 8.40 26.81 6.10
N PRO A 164 7.19 26.97 5.56
CA PRO A 164 6.07 27.55 6.30
C PRO A 164 5.45 26.58 7.33
N LEU A 165 6.27 26.05 8.23
CA LEU A 165 5.87 25.18 9.34
C LEU A 165 5.91 25.95 10.66
N PRO A 166 5.12 25.57 11.68
CA PRO A 166 5.06 26.26 12.97
C PRO A 166 6.29 26.03 13.87
N PHE A 167 7.36 25.47 13.33
CA PHE A 167 8.62 25.21 14.02
C PHE A 167 9.84 25.53 13.14
N PRO A 168 11.00 25.80 13.71
CA PRO A 168 12.19 26.18 12.94
C PRO A 168 12.67 25.10 11.99
N THR A 169 13.02 25.49 10.76
CA THR A 169 13.70 24.68 9.75
C THR A 169 14.98 25.38 9.30
N ILE A 170 15.94 24.65 8.74
CA ILE A 170 17.17 25.22 8.16
C ILE A 170 17.03 25.58 6.68
N GLY A 171 15.81 25.50 6.15
CA GLY A 171 15.47 25.62 4.75
C GLY A 171 14.96 24.32 4.15
N GLY A 172 14.65 24.37 2.88
CA GLY A 172 14.10 23.22 2.15
C GLY A 172 13.99 23.45 0.65
N LEU A 173 13.50 22.43 -0.03
CA LEU A 173 13.19 22.45 -1.45
C LEU A 173 11.68 22.56 -1.63
N ARG A 174 11.23 23.65 -2.25
CA ARG A 174 9.84 23.82 -2.67
C ARG A 174 9.63 23.15 -4.02
N PHE A 175 8.58 22.34 -4.11
CA PHE A 175 8.04 21.73 -5.32
C PHE A 175 6.74 22.45 -5.67
N PRO A 176 6.73 23.35 -6.63
CA PRO A 176 5.51 24.06 -7.03
C PRO A 176 4.53 23.13 -7.75
N ASN A 177 3.23 23.48 -7.73
CA ASN A 177 2.19 22.80 -8.49
C ASN A 177 2.07 21.28 -8.21
N GLN A 178 2.17 20.90 -6.96
CA GLN A 178 1.77 19.59 -6.50
C GLN A 178 0.26 19.58 -6.23
N TYR A 179 -0.33 18.43 -5.89
CA TYR A 179 -1.76 18.34 -5.66
C TYR A 179 -2.11 17.50 -4.45
N ALA A 180 -3.28 17.79 -3.90
CA ALA A 180 -3.91 17.03 -2.84
C ALA A 180 -5.36 16.71 -3.20
N PHE A 181 -5.90 15.62 -2.69
CA PHE A 181 -7.30 15.22 -2.88
C PHE A 181 -7.75 14.18 -1.84
N ASN A 182 -9.03 13.82 -1.86
CA ASN A 182 -9.55 12.65 -1.17
C ASN A 182 -9.48 11.44 -2.12
N ALA A 183 -8.51 10.56 -1.88
CA ALA A 183 -8.23 9.41 -2.75
C ALA A 183 -9.42 8.47 -2.88
N ARG A 184 -10.20 8.27 -1.80
CA ARG A 184 -11.33 7.33 -1.83
C ARG A 184 -12.52 7.91 -2.59
N GLN A 185 -12.87 9.19 -2.35
CA GLN A 185 -13.91 9.86 -3.14
C GLN A 185 -13.59 9.85 -4.63
N TYR A 186 -12.33 10.15 -4.99
CA TYR A 186 -11.86 10.07 -6.38
C TYR A 186 -12.08 8.70 -6.99
N VAL A 187 -11.63 7.62 -6.31
CA VAL A 187 -11.73 6.25 -6.85
C VAL A 187 -13.19 5.79 -6.94
N LEU A 188 -14.04 6.14 -5.98
CA LEU A 188 -15.47 5.79 -6.02
C LEU A 188 -16.19 6.48 -7.20
N ALA A 189 -15.96 7.78 -7.40
CA ALA A 189 -16.53 8.51 -8.53
C ALA A 189 -16.03 7.97 -9.88
N LEU A 190 -14.74 7.63 -9.97
CA LEU A 190 -14.18 7.03 -11.18
C LEU A 190 -14.75 5.61 -11.44
N ALA A 191 -15.09 4.86 -10.39
CA ALA A 191 -15.76 3.57 -10.52
C ALA A 191 -17.19 3.73 -11.06
N ASP A 192 -17.93 4.72 -10.60
CA ASP A 192 -19.26 5.04 -11.14
C ASP A 192 -19.19 5.49 -12.60
N ALA A 193 -18.18 6.28 -12.96
CA ALA A 193 -17.91 6.62 -14.36
C ALA A 193 -17.56 5.38 -15.21
N ALA A 194 -16.73 4.47 -14.71
CA ALA A 194 -16.43 3.22 -15.41
C ALA A 194 -17.70 2.38 -15.64
N ARG A 195 -18.56 2.27 -14.62
CA ARG A 195 -19.85 1.57 -14.72
C ARG A 195 -20.78 2.22 -15.75
N SER A 196 -20.83 3.55 -15.80
CA SER A 196 -21.66 4.26 -16.79
C SER A 196 -21.22 3.99 -18.24
N HIS A 197 -19.95 3.63 -18.45
CA HIS A 197 -19.40 3.16 -19.72
C HIS A 197 -19.49 1.64 -19.90
N GLY A 198 -20.22 0.92 -19.04
CA GLY A 198 -20.51 -0.51 -19.19
C GLY A 198 -19.52 -1.45 -18.49
N ALA A 199 -18.58 -0.96 -17.65
CA ALA A 199 -17.75 -1.84 -16.85
C ALA A 199 -18.60 -2.61 -15.83
N LEU A 200 -18.38 -3.92 -15.74
CA LEU A 200 -18.97 -4.78 -14.71
C LEU A 200 -18.07 -4.77 -13.48
N ILE A 201 -18.58 -4.28 -12.36
CA ILE A 201 -17.80 -4.16 -11.10
C ILE A 201 -18.41 -5.09 -10.07
N PHE A 202 -17.57 -5.94 -9.44
CA PHE A 202 -17.99 -6.92 -8.46
C PHE A 202 -17.19 -6.77 -7.16
N GLU A 203 -17.89 -6.48 -6.08
CA GLU A 203 -17.36 -6.50 -4.70
C GLU A 203 -17.51 -7.90 -4.07
N ASN A 204 -16.84 -8.13 -2.93
CA ASN A 204 -16.88 -9.40 -2.20
C ASN A 204 -16.64 -10.63 -3.10
N SER A 205 -15.79 -10.46 -4.10
CA SER A 205 -15.52 -11.43 -5.19
C SER A 205 -14.04 -11.82 -5.21
N LEU A 206 -13.59 -12.46 -4.12
CA LEU A 206 -12.18 -12.90 -3.98
C LEU A 206 -11.80 -13.89 -5.07
N VAL A 207 -10.82 -13.53 -5.89
CA VAL A 207 -10.23 -14.42 -6.88
C VAL A 207 -9.39 -15.49 -6.17
N LYS A 208 -9.78 -16.75 -6.30
CA LYS A 208 -9.13 -17.93 -5.71
C LYS A 208 -8.20 -18.64 -6.68
N GLU A 209 -8.49 -18.56 -7.97
CA GLU A 209 -7.74 -19.26 -9.02
C GLU A 209 -7.57 -18.37 -10.25
N LEU A 210 -6.38 -18.42 -10.85
CA LEU A 210 -6.07 -17.80 -12.12
C LEU A 210 -5.52 -18.88 -13.07
N LYS A 211 -6.19 -19.09 -14.20
CA LYS A 211 -5.76 -19.96 -15.31
C LYS A 211 -5.24 -19.10 -16.45
N SER A 212 -3.94 -19.22 -16.71
CA SER A 212 -3.30 -18.61 -17.88
C SER A 212 -3.36 -19.57 -19.04
N ALA A 213 -3.99 -19.15 -20.14
CA ALA A 213 -4.18 -19.95 -21.36
C ALA A 213 -4.28 -18.99 -22.56
N ASN A 214 -4.61 -19.53 -23.74
CA ASN A 214 -4.97 -18.68 -24.90
C ASN A 214 -6.23 -17.83 -24.60
N ARG A 215 -7.15 -18.36 -23.82
CA ARG A 215 -8.28 -17.65 -23.23
C ARG A 215 -8.20 -17.77 -21.71
N PRO A 216 -7.55 -16.82 -21.05
CA PRO A 216 -7.34 -16.87 -19.61
C PRO A 216 -8.67 -16.73 -18.84
N ALA A 217 -8.69 -17.25 -17.62
CA ALA A 217 -9.85 -17.17 -16.74
C ALA A 217 -9.45 -16.97 -15.29
N ILE A 218 -10.27 -16.25 -14.54
CA ILE A 218 -10.23 -16.15 -13.09
C ILE A 218 -11.47 -16.77 -12.48
N ALA A 219 -11.33 -17.38 -11.31
CA ALA A 219 -12.43 -18.00 -10.59
C ALA A 219 -12.54 -17.47 -9.16
N THR A 220 -13.77 -17.20 -8.76
CA THR A 220 -14.18 -16.91 -7.39
C THR A 220 -14.83 -18.15 -6.76
N GLU A 221 -15.52 -17.99 -5.66
CA GLU A 221 -16.34 -19.07 -5.07
C GLU A 221 -17.62 -19.35 -5.87
N HIS A 222 -18.18 -18.29 -6.49
CA HIS A 222 -19.55 -18.33 -7.03
C HIS A 222 -19.64 -18.12 -8.55
N GLY A 223 -18.50 -17.90 -9.24
CA GLY A 223 -18.51 -17.69 -10.69
C GLY A 223 -17.11 -17.56 -11.26
N ARG A 224 -17.03 -17.59 -12.58
CA ARG A 224 -15.81 -17.43 -13.38
C ARG A 224 -15.92 -16.27 -14.35
N VAL A 225 -14.80 -15.59 -14.57
CA VAL A 225 -14.67 -14.62 -15.65
C VAL A 225 -13.68 -15.17 -16.66
N ARG A 226 -14.13 -15.42 -17.90
CA ARG A 226 -13.27 -15.73 -19.03
C ARG A 226 -12.98 -14.45 -19.79
N SER A 227 -11.73 -14.27 -20.21
CA SER A 227 -11.31 -13.03 -20.88
C SER A 227 -10.27 -13.28 -21.96
N LYS A 228 -9.94 -12.25 -22.75
CA LYS A 228 -8.79 -12.26 -23.68
C LYS A 228 -7.49 -11.96 -22.91
N SER A 229 -7.59 -11.11 -21.89
CA SER A 229 -6.47 -10.77 -21.01
C SER A 229 -6.91 -10.54 -19.56
N ILE A 230 -5.96 -10.68 -18.63
CA ILE A 230 -6.16 -10.43 -17.20
C ILE A 230 -5.20 -9.34 -16.74
N VAL A 231 -5.69 -8.40 -15.95
CA VAL A 231 -4.91 -7.35 -15.27
C VAL A 231 -4.89 -7.63 -13.76
N LEU A 232 -3.69 -7.76 -13.19
CA LEU A 232 -3.49 -7.93 -11.75
C LEU A 232 -3.10 -6.57 -11.13
N ALA A 233 -4.06 -5.92 -10.50
CA ALA A 233 -3.91 -4.64 -9.77
C ALA A 233 -4.05 -4.85 -8.25
N THR A 234 -3.47 -5.93 -7.74
CA THR A 234 -3.69 -6.44 -6.36
C THR A 234 -2.66 -5.94 -5.36
N HIS A 235 -1.99 -4.80 -5.60
CA HIS A 235 -0.89 -4.25 -4.82
C HIS A 235 0.33 -5.18 -4.79
N VAL A 236 0.11 -6.42 -4.38
CA VAL A 236 1.05 -7.54 -4.47
C VAL A 236 0.47 -8.57 -5.41
N PRO A 237 1.17 -8.94 -6.51
CA PRO A 237 0.66 -9.91 -7.47
C PRO A 237 0.44 -11.29 -6.83
N ILE A 238 -0.80 -11.78 -6.89
CA ILE A 238 -1.21 -13.03 -6.22
C ILE A 238 -0.59 -14.30 -6.81
N GLU A 239 -0.03 -14.21 -8.01
CA GLU A 239 0.47 -15.36 -8.78
C GLU A 239 2.00 -15.36 -9.01
N ASP A 240 2.71 -14.34 -8.57
CA ASP A 240 4.17 -14.29 -8.74
C ASP A 240 4.88 -15.05 -7.62
N ARG A 241 5.16 -16.33 -7.85
CA ARG A 241 5.92 -17.16 -6.92
C ARG A 241 7.43 -16.98 -7.11
N GLY A 242 7.95 -15.77 -6.90
CA GLY A 242 9.37 -15.54 -6.68
C GLY A 242 10.16 -14.73 -7.71
N ALA A 243 9.62 -14.34 -8.86
CA ALA A 243 10.39 -13.57 -9.85
C ALA A 243 10.60 -12.10 -9.41
N LEU A 244 9.61 -11.45 -8.82
CA LEU A 244 9.67 -10.06 -8.38
C LEU A 244 10.03 -9.91 -6.89
N TRP A 245 9.66 -10.90 -6.06
CA TRP A 245 9.82 -10.84 -4.61
C TRP A 245 11.27 -10.62 -4.14
N GLY A 246 12.20 -11.27 -4.79
CA GLY A 246 13.64 -11.09 -4.50
C GLY A 246 14.18 -9.72 -4.92
N ARG A 247 13.35 -8.86 -5.51
CA ARG A 247 13.71 -7.54 -6.03
C ARG A 247 12.92 -6.41 -5.37
N MET A 248 12.11 -6.70 -4.34
CA MET A 248 11.32 -5.73 -3.59
C MET A 248 11.49 -5.92 -2.09
N ARG A 249 11.37 -4.84 -1.36
CA ARG A 249 11.25 -4.80 0.10
C ARG A 249 9.82 -4.41 0.46
N MET A 250 9.29 -5.00 1.55
CA MET A 250 7.97 -4.66 2.07
C MET A 250 8.15 -3.88 3.36
N THR A 251 7.65 -2.67 3.39
CA THR A 251 7.61 -1.82 4.58
C THR A 251 6.17 -1.48 4.94
N ARG A 252 5.98 -0.94 6.11
CA ARG A 252 4.71 -0.41 6.59
C ARG A 252 4.94 0.97 7.15
N SER A 253 4.15 1.94 6.68
CA SER A 253 4.10 3.30 7.17
C SER A 253 2.87 3.52 8.03
N TYR A 254 2.99 4.33 9.05
CA TYR A 254 1.92 4.65 10.00
C TYR A 254 1.43 6.06 9.79
N VAL A 255 0.16 6.30 10.09
CA VAL A 255 -0.46 7.62 9.98
C VAL A 255 -1.36 7.86 11.18
N VAL A 256 -1.30 9.08 11.71
CA VAL A 256 -2.25 9.61 12.68
C VAL A 256 -2.95 10.83 12.07
N ALA A 257 -4.23 11.01 12.40
CA ALA A 257 -4.96 12.20 12.03
C ALA A 257 -5.60 12.85 13.26
N ALA A 258 -5.58 14.18 13.28
CA ALA A 258 -6.12 14.97 14.36
C ALA A 258 -6.84 16.21 13.85
N PRO A 259 -7.96 16.63 14.47
CA PRO A 259 -8.51 17.96 14.24
C PRO A 259 -7.45 19.04 14.55
N ILE A 260 -7.41 20.09 13.74
CA ILE A 260 -6.48 21.20 13.89
C ILE A 260 -7.16 22.53 13.55
N ASP A 261 -6.74 23.61 14.22
CA ASP A 261 -7.24 24.93 13.92
C ASP A 261 -6.65 25.48 12.62
N SER A 262 -7.44 26.29 11.92
CA SER A 262 -6.99 26.96 10.71
C SER A 262 -5.78 27.85 10.98
N GLY A 263 -4.79 27.82 10.09
CA GLY A 263 -3.58 28.64 10.18
C GLY A 263 -2.43 28.04 10.99
N VAL A 264 -2.61 26.92 11.69
CA VAL A 264 -1.52 26.26 12.41
C VAL A 264 -0.55 25.55 11.44
N VAL A 265 -1.09 24.85 10.46
CA VAL A 265 -0.32 24.23 9.36
C VAL A 265 -0.88 24.77 8.05
N PRO A 266 -0.05 25.26 7.13
CA PRO A 266 -0.54 25.68 5.82
C PRO A 266 -0.94 24.46 4.96
N ASP A 267 -1.82 24.70 3.99
CA ASP A 267 -2.26 23.65 3.07
C ASP A 267 -1.19 23.38 2.01
N CYS A 268 -0.25 22.51 2.38
CA CYS A 268 0.90 22.11 1.61
C CYS A 268 1.21 20.63 1.90
N LEU A 269 2.10 20.06 1.11
CA LEU A 269 2.67 18.74 1.35
C LEU A 269 4.06 18.91 1.97
N PHE A 270 4.35 18.23 3.08
CA PHE A 270 5.62 18.34 3.77
C PHE A 270 6.28 16.98 3.93
N TRP A 271 7.61 16.92 3.73
CA TRP A 271 8.46 15.75 3.97
C TRP A 271 9.74 16.19 4.66
N ASP A 272 10.14 15.53 5.73
CA ASP A 272 11.43 15.77 6.35
C ASP A 272 12.52 14.84 5.80
N VAL A 273 13.80 15.19 6.02
CA VAL A 273 14.95 14.36 5.67
C VAL A 273 15.46 13.51 6.85
N ARG A 274 14.61 13.22 7.82
CA ARG A 274 14.97 12.43 9.01
C ARG A 274 14.98 10.93 8.68
N ASP A 275 15.51 10.14 9.59
CA ASP A 275 15.38 8.68 9.59
C ASP A 275 15.02 8.24 11.03
N PRO A 276 13.82 7.69 11.26
CA PRO A 276 12.72 7.56 10.30
C PRO A 276 12.18 8.94 9.85
N TYR A 277 11.72 9.02 8.59
CA TYR A 277 11.16 10.25 8.01
C TYR A 277 9.70 10.44 8.40
N HIS A 278 9.23 11.70 8.28
CA HIS A 278 7.85 12.07 8.48
C HIS A 278 7.32 12.86 7.30
N TYR A 279 6.02 12.74 7.08
CA TYR A 279 5.30 13.51 6.09
C TYR A 279 4.00 14.04 6.67
N THR A 280 3.61 15.24 6.24
CA THR A 280 2.46 15.97 6.80
C THR A 280 1.66 16.64 5.69
N ARG A 281 0.33 16.65 5.83
CA ARG A 281 -0.56 17.49 5.03
C ARG A 281 -1.85 17.79 5.79
N LEU A 282 -2.58 18.80 5.29
CA LEU A 282 -3.95 19.07 5.72
C LEU A 282 -4.97 18.24 4.92
N LEU A 283 -6.12 18.05 5.52
CA LEU A 283 -7.31 17.49 4.91
C LEU A 283 -8.53 18.22 5.44
N GLU A 284 -9.28 18.85 4.55
CA GLU A 284 -10.59 19.38 4.86
C GLU A 284 -11.67 18.32 4.63
N THR A 285 -12.60 18.20 5.57
CA THR A 285 -13.76 17.29 5.52
C THR A 285 -15.00 18.05 5.95
N GLN A 286 -16.17 17.46 5.76
CA GLN A 286 -17.42 18.03 6.30
C GLN A 286 -17.42 18.16 7.84
N LYS A 287 -16.56 17.39 8.54
CA LYS A 287 -16.40 17.41 10.01
C LYS A 287 -15.38 18.47 10.49
N GLY A 288 -14.69 19.16 9.57
CA GLY A 288 -13.67 20.15 9.85
C GLY A 288 -12.31 19.87 9.23
N LEU A 289 -11.31 20.64 9.66
CA LEU A 289 -9.93 20.56 9.20
C LEU A 289 -9.13 19.58 10.06
N TYR A 290 -8.35 18.74 9.39
CA TYR A 290 -7.48 17.74 10.03
C TYR A 290 -6.06 17.88 9.53
N VAL A 291 -5.10 17.64 10.41
CA VAL A 291 -3.72 17.36 10.01
C VAL A 291 -3.50 15.85 9.98
N LEU A 292 -2.88 15.38 8.91
CA LEU A 292 -2.41 14.01 8.75
C LEU A 292 -0.90 14.01 8.89
N VAL A 293 -0.39 13.20 9.82
CA VAL A 293 1.05 13.01 10.04
C VAL A 293 1.37 11.54 9.88
N GLY A 294 2.30 11.23 8.98
CA GLY A 294 2.72 9.85 8.72
C GLY A 294 4.23 9.66 8.78
N GLY A 295 4.65 8.40 8.75
CA GLY A 295 6.05 8.00 8.84
C GLY A 295 6.27 6.80 9.75
N GLU A 296 7.41 6.81 10.44
CA GLU A 296 7.81 5.74 11.36
C GLU A 296 7.85 4.35 10.71
N ASP A 297 8.33 4.31 9.49
CA ASP A 297 8.34 3.12 8.64
C ASP A 297 9.15 1.97 9.22
N HIS A 298 8.68 0.76 9.02
CA HIS A 298 9.44 -0.43 9.36
C HIS A 298 9.17 -1.58 8.38
N GLU A 299 10.13 -2.50 8.29
CA GLU A 299 10.00 -3.68 7.43
C GLU A 299 8.98 -4.67 8.01
N VAL A 300 8.02 -5.08 7.18
CA VAL A 300 6.93 -6.01 7.58
C VAL A 300 7.47 -7.30 8.14
N GLY A 301 6.88 -7.76 9.24
CA GLY A 301 7.24 -9.02 9.90
C GLY A 301 8.56 -9.02 10.66
N LYS A 302 9.28 -7.90 10.73
CA LYS A 302 10.34 -7.76 11.73
C LYS A 302 9.72 -7.57 13.11
N LYS A 303 10.37 -8.17 14.11
CA LYS A 303 9.97 -7.95 15.49
C LYS A 303 10.15 -6.48 15.85
N GLY A 304 9.07 -5.86 16.23
CA GLY A 304 8.99 -4.49 16.73
C GLY A 304 7.66 -4.33 17.44
N ASN A 305 7.59 -3.38 18.34
CA ASN A 305 6.33 -2.94 18.90
C ASN A 305 5.71 -1.97 17.89
N SER A 306 4.78 -2.45 17.08
CA SER A 306 4.09 -1.63 16.05
C SER A 306 3.25 -0.53 16.72
N ALA A 307 2.68 -0.78 17.89
CA ALA A 307 1.94 0.20 18.68
C ALA A 307 2.83 1.41 19.05
N ARG A 308 4.13 1.17 19.34
CA ARG A 308 5.08 2.25 19.61
C ARG A 308 5.25 3.22 18.44
N ARG A 309 5.01 2.79 17.21
CA ARG A 309 5.10 3.67 16.02
C ARG A 309 4.03 4.75 16.05
N TYR A 310 2.81 4.40 16.44
CA TYR A 310 1.77 5.39 16.66
C TYR A 310 2.12 6.33 17.81
N GLU A 311 2.64 5.82 18.95
CA GLU A 311 3.07 6.65 20.08
C GLU A 311 4.16 7.66 19.65
N GLN A 312 5.10 7.23 18.81
CA GLN A 312 6.17 8.09 18.29
C GLN A 312 5.60 9.19 17.38
N LEU A 313 4.67 8.84 16.43
CA LEU A 313 4.00 9.83 15.59
C LEU A 313 3.14 10.80 16.39
N GLU A 314 2.45 10.31 17.42
CA GLU A 314 1.68 11.19 18.31
C GLU A 314 2.57 12.13 19.11
N SER A 315 3.68 11.63 19.64
CA SER A 315 4.66 12.47 20.35
C SER A 315 5.23 13.55 19.43
N TYR A 316 5.63 13.16 18.21
CA TYR A 316 6.07 14.09 17.17
C TYR A 316 5.00 15.16 16.87
N SER A 317 3.75 14.73 16.69
CA SER A 317 2.65 15.62 16.35
C SER A 317 2.28 16.57 17.49
N ARG A 318 2.35 16.10 18.74
CA ARG A 318 2.15 16.95 19.94
C ARG A 318 3.22 18.03 20.02
N GLU A 319 4.48 17.63 19.86
CA GLU A 319 5.62 18.56 19.94
C GLU A 319 5.61 19.61 18.84
N ARG A 320 5.22 19.23 17.61
CA ARG A 320 5.33 20.09 16.41
C ARG A 320 4.11 20.96 16.16
N PHE A 321 2.93 20.45 16.43
CA PHE A 321 1.66 21.07 16.05
C PHE A 321 0.75 21.36 17.25
N GLY A 322 1.17 21.08 18.48
CA GLY A 322 0.37 21.29 19.70
C GLY A 322 -0.85 20.38 19.84
N ILE A 323 -0.92 19.29 19.07
CA ILE A 323 -2.05 18.37 19.04
C ILE A 323 -2.19 17.64 20.37
N GLN A 324 -3.41 17.59 20.91
CA GLN A 324 -3.70 16.87 22.17
C GLN A 324 -4.46 15.57 21.96
N LYS A 325 -5.37 15.54 20.97
CA LYS A 325 -6.25 14.39 20.70
C LYS A 325 -6.12 13.95 19.26
N PHE A 326 -6.03 12.65 19.06
CA PHE A 326 -6.02 12.03 17.74
C PHE A 326 -7.36 11.35 17.50
N SER A 327 -7.91 11.50 16.30
CA SER A 327 -9.21 10.95 15.91
C SER A 327 -9.07 9.64 15.16
N HIS A 328 -8.02 9.49 14.35
CA HIS A 328 -7.81 8.32 13.50
C HIS A 328 -6.37 7.86 13.54
N ARG A 329 -6.17 6.56 13.39
CA ARG A 329 -4.89 5.89 13.23
C ARG A 329 -5.04 4.81 12.17
N TRP A 330 -4.10 4.73 11.25
CA TRP A 330 -4.05 3.64 10.28
C TRP A 330 -2.64 3.41 9.80
N SER A 331 -2.41 2.31 9.10
CA SER A 331 -1.15 2.05 8.44
C SER A 331 -1.36 1.56 7.02
N GLY A 332 -0.40 1.81 6.15
CA GLY A 332 -0.34 1.32 4.78
C GLY A 332 0.88 0.45 4.54
N GLN A 333 0.72 -0.58 3.71
CA GLN A 333 1.85 -1.38 3.25
C GLN A 333 2.47 -0.75 2.02
N ILE A 334 3.79 -0.66 2.00
CA ILE A 334 4.59 -0.10 0.93
C ILE A 334 5.45 -1.21 0.32
N ASN A 335 5.42 -1.33 -1.01
CA ASN A 335 6.26 -2.25 -1.77
C ASN A 335 7.34 -1.44 -2.49
N GLU A 336 8.58 -1.59 -2.07
CA GLU A 336 9.72 -0.83 -2.57
C GLU A 336 10.59 -1.67 -3.51
N PRO A 337 10.57 -1.44 -4.82
CA PRO A 337 11.52 -2.05 -5.75
C PRO A 337 12.96 -1.65 -5.43
N ALA A 338 13.88 -2.57 -5.63
CA ALA A 338 15.30 -2.35 -5.29
C ALA A 338 15.94 -1.17 -6.06
N ASP A 339 15.44 -0.88 -7.25
CA ASP A 339 15.86 0.22 -8.10
C ASP A 339 14.98 1.48 -7.99
N GLY A 340 13.92 1.44 -7.17
CA GLY A 340 12.98 2.54 -6.97
C GLY A 340 11.91 2.69 -8.07
N ILE A 341 11.90 1.83 -9.09
CA ILE A 341 10.97 1.90 -10.23
C ILE A 341 9.89 0.83 -10.11
N PRO A 342 8.59 1.17 -10.21
CA PRO A 342 7.51 0.19 -10.27
C PRO A 342 7.69 -0.88 -11.35
N PHE A 343 7.06 -2.02 -11.14
CA PHE A 343 6.91 -3.07 -12.14
C PHE A 343 5.53 -2.97 -12.75
N ILE A 344 5.43 -2.52 -14.00
CA ILE A 344 4.16 -2.32 -14.72
C ILE A 344 4.30 -2.91 -16.13
N GLY A 345 3.47 -3.89 -16.48
CA GLY A 345 3.51 -4.48 -17.80
C GLY A 345 3.14 -5.95 -17.82
N LYS A 346 3.65 -6.67 -18.82
CA LYS A 346 3.35 -8.08 -19.02
C LYS A 346 3.96 -8.95 -17.93
N SER A 347 3.18 -9.89 -17.39
CA SER A 347 3.71 -10.88 -16.45
C SER A 347 4.84 -11.69 -17.10
N PRO A 348 6.02 -11.79 -16.47
CA PRO A 348 7.15 -12.56 -17.03
C PRO A 348 6.88 -14.07 -17.05
N ARG A 349 5.82 -14.55 -16.37
CA ARG A 349 5.52 -15.98 -16.22
C ARG A 349 4.19 -16.41 -16.83
N ARG A 350 3.31 -15.49 -17.17
CA ARG A 350 1.94 -15.78 -17.57
C ARG A 350 1.62 -15.17 -18.92
N LYS A 351 1.12 -15.96 -19.84
CA LYS A 351 0.64 -15.48 -21.13
C LYS A 351 -0.71 -14.74 -20.94
N ASN A 352 -0.88 -13.60 -21.61
CA ASN A 352 -2.09 -12.77 -21.55
C ASN A 352 -2.46 -12.29 -20.12
N VAL A 353 -1.45 -12.11 -19.28
CA VAL A 353 -1.59 -11.54 -17.94
C VAL A 353 -0.69 -10.32 -17.83
N TRP A 354 -1.26 -9.22 -17.38
CA TRP A 354 -0.62 -7.95 -17.13
C TRP A 354 -0.63 -7.67 -15.62
N MET A 355 0.33 -6.91 -15.13
CA MET A 355 0.45 -6.69 -13.70
C MET A 355 1.07 -5.36 -13.37
N ALA A 356 0.78 -4.85 -12.17
CA ALA A 356 1.44 -3.69 -11.62
C ALA A 356 1.68 -3.84 -10.11
N THR A 357 2.86 -3.41 -9.64
CA THR A 357 3.28 -3.45 -8.23
C THR A 357 4.51 -2.56 -7.99
N GLY A 358 4.81 -2.29 -6.71
CA GLY A 358 6.07 -1.64 -6.35
C GLY A 358 6.03 -0.12 -6.45
N TYR A 359 4.98 0.54 -5.98
CA TYR A 359 4.81 1.99 -6.11
C TYR A 359 5.55 2.81 -5.06
N SER A 360 6.26 2.16 -4.13
CA SER A 360 6.86 2.82 -2.96
C SER A 360 5.82 3.71 -2.25
N GLY A 361 6.16 4.89 -1.76
CA GLY A 361 5.21 5.84 -1.18
C GLY A 361 4.37 6.63 -2.20
N ASN A 362 4.66 6.52 -3.50
CA ASN A 362 3.98 7.28 -4.57
C ASN A 362 2.77 6.55 -5.19
N GLY A 363 1.96 5.89 -4.36
CA GLY A 363 0.86 5.02 -4.80
C GLY A 363 -0.21 5.71 -5.65
N MET A 364 -0.44 7.02 -5.49
CA MET A 364 -1.43 7.75 -6.27
C MET A 364 -0.96 8.01 -7.71
N THR A 365 0.25 8.51 -7.86
CA THR A 365 0.84 8.80 -9.17
C THR A 365 1.19 7.53 -9.93
N TYR A 366 1.97 6.62 -9.34
CA TYR A 366 2.32 5.36 -10.00
C TYR A 366 1.13 4.42 -10.20
N GLY A 367 0.14 4.45 -9.32
CA GLY A 367 -1.09 3.67 -9.49
C GLY A 367 -1.92 4.13 -10.69
N THR A 368 -2.00 5.45 -10.91
CA THR A 368 -2.64 6.02 -12.10
C THR A 368 -1.84 5.75 -13.36
N LEU A 369 -0.51 5.94 -13.33
CA LEU A 369 0.38 5.58 -14.43
C LEU A 369 0.21 4.11 -14.84
N ALA A 370 0.17 3.23 -13.84
CA ALA A 370 -0.07 1.81 -14.07
C ALA A 370 -1.42 1.56 -14.74
N GLY A 371 -2.48 2.28 -14.30
CA GLY A 371 -3.79 2.21 -14.94
C GLY A 371 -3.75 2.58 -16.42
N MET A 372 -3.05 3.65 -16.77
CA MET A 372 -2.84 4.08 -18.17
C MET A 372 -2.09 3.02 -18.97
N MET A 373 -0.93 2.59 -18.48
CA MET A 373 -0.07 1.63 -19.18
C MET A 373 -0.74 0.27 -19.38
N LEU A 374 -1.51 -0.19 -18.38
CA LEU A 374 -2.20 -1.46 -18.44
C LEU A 374 -3.41 -1.41 -19.38
N ALA A 375 -4.09 -0.26 -19.46
CA ALA A 375 -5.15 -0.04 -20.45
C ALA A 375 -4.57 -0.07 -21.87
N ASP A 376 -3.50 0.70 -22.14
CA ASP A 376 -2.80 0.68 -23.43
C ASP A 376 -2.39 -0.75 -23.82
N ALA A 377 -1.76 -1.48 -22.89
CA ALA A 377 -1.30 -2.83 -23.13
C ALA A 377 -2.44 -3.82 -23.44
N ALA A 378 -3.58 -3.68 -22.75
CA ALA A 378 -4.77 -4.52 -23.00
C ALA A 378 -5.42 -4.25 -24.36
N LEU A 379 -5.33 -3.01 -24.86
CA LEU A 379 -5.77 -2.59 -26.18
C LEU A 379 -4.75 -2.94 -27.29
N GLY A 380 -3.57 -3.43 -26.94
CA GLY A 380 -2.49 -3.72 -27.88
C GLY A 380 -1.68 -2.49 -28.28
N HIS A 381 -1.85 -1.38 -27.58
CA HIS A 381 -1.06 -0.17 -27.78
C HIS A 381 0.27 -0.25 -27.03
N THR A 382 1.33 0.32 -27.61
CA THR A 382 2.63 0.44 -26.94
C THR A 382 2.70 1.79 -26.22
N ASN A 383 2.72 1.75 -24.90
CA ASN A 383 2.98 2.94 -24.09
C ASN A 383 4.45 3.33 -24.17
N ARG A 384 4.77 4.63 -24.31
CA ARG A 384 6.15 5.13 -24.45
C ARG A 384 7.08 4.80 -23.27
N PHE A 385 6.52 4.55 -22.10
CA PHE A 385 7.27 4.25 -20.88
C PHE A 385 7.43 2.76 -20.61
N HIS A 386 6.96 1.88 -21.50
CA HIS A 386 6.86 0.44 -21.25
C HIS A 386 8.20 -0.23 -20.90
N GLU A 387 9.31 0.20 -21.52
CA GLU A 387 10.65 -0.37 -21.26
C GLU A 387 11.16 -0.05 -19.85
N LEU A 388 10.94 1.20 -19.38
CA LEU A 388 11.36 1.64 -18.05
C LEU A 388 10.70 0.81 -16.95
N PHE A 389 9.41 0.53 -17.10
CA PHE A 389 8.59 -0.13 -16.06
C PHE A 389 8.42 -1.64 -16.27
N ASP A 390 9.03 -2.24 -17.31
CA ASP A 390 8.86 -3.66 -17.63
C ASP A 390 9.17 -4.56 -16.41
N PRO A 391 8.22 -5.44 -16.00
CA PRO A 391 8.46 -6.42 -14.94
C PRO A 391 9.64 -7.36 -15.22
N ALA A 392 9.99 -7.59 -16.50
CA ALA A 392 11.11 -8.43 -16.91
C ALA A 392 12.45 -7.69 -16.93
N ARG A 393 12.47 -6.36 -16.69
CA ARG A 393 13.73 -5.57 -16.71
C ARG A 393 14.78 -6.14 -15.77
N LYS A 394 16.04 -6.04 -16.17
CA LYS A 394 17.18 -6.48 -15.35
C LYS A 394 17.54 -5.40 -14.33
N ILE A 395 17.67 -5.78 -13.07
CA ILE A 395 18.21 -4.95 -11.99
C ILE A 395 19.58 -5.55 -11.61
N ALA A 396 20.61 -4.72 -11.52
CA ALA A 396 21.94 -5.19 -11.14
C ALA A 396 21.93 -5.85 -9.75
N ALA A 397 22.59 -7.00 -9.61
CA ALA A 397 22.61 -7.76 -8.36
C ALA A 397 23.16 -6.94 -7.16
N SER A 398 24.08 -6.00 -7.41
CA SER A 398 24.62 -5.08 -6.40
C SER A 398 23.54 -4.14 -5.84
N ILE A 399 22.62 -3.64 -6.69
CA ILE A 399 21.50 -2.80 -6.31
C ILE A 399 20.52 -3.61 -5.46
N VAL A 400 20.13 -4.80 -5.91
CA VAL A 400 19.22 -5.70 -5.17
C VAL A 400 19.83 -6.05 -3.81
N LYS A 401 21.12 -6.45 -3.76
CA LYS A 401 21.78 -6.78 -2.50
C LYS A 401 21.79 -5.59 -1.52
N ARG A 402 22.08 -4.39 -2.01
CA ARG A 402 22.09 -3.17 -1.17
C ARG A 402 20.70 -2.84 -0.64
N ALA A 403 19.67 -2.83 -1.48
CA ALA A 403 18.30 -2.54 -1.09
C ALA A 403 17.78 -3.53 -0.04
N LEU A 404 18.00 -4.83 -0.25
CA LEU A 404 17.57 -5.88 0.67
C LEU A 404 18.42 -5.99 1.94
N SER A 405 19.62 -5.38 1.98
CA SER A 405 20.47 -5.34 3.19
C SER A 405 20.11 -4.20 4.13
N LYS A 406 19.48 -3.14 3.65
CA LYS A 406 18.95 -2.05 4.48
C LYS A 406 17.89 -2.67 5.41
N GLY A 407 18.22 -2.88 6.68
CA GLY A 407 17.27 -3.40 7.67
C GLY A 407 17.51 -4.83 8.19
N LYS A 408 18.58 -5.53 7.84
CA LYS A 408 18.88 -6.84 8.45
C LYS A 408 19.38 -6.70 9.89
N SER A 409 18.49 -6.96 10.85
CA SER A 409 18.88 -7.19 12.25
C SER A 409 19.37 -8.63 12.44
N ALA A 410 20.52 -8.81 13.10
CA ALA A 410 21.31 -10.05 13.12
C ALA A 410 20.84 -11.13 14.10
N ALA A 411 19.76 -10.97 14.85
CA ALA A 411 19.37 -11.91 15.90
C ALA A 411 18.12 -12.73 15.54
N LYS A 412 18.28 -14.05 15.37
CA LYS A 412 17.15 -14.98 15.35
C LYS A 412 16.56 -15.08 16.77
N PRO A 413 15.32 -14.66 17.02
CA PRO A 413 14.74 -14.74 18.35
C PRO A 413 14.45 -16.18 18.76
N ARG A 414 14.78 -16.53 20.01
CA ARG A 414 14.31 -17.77 20.62
C ARG A 414 12.82 -17.66 20.89
N LEU A 415 12.03 -18.53 20.27
CA LEU A 415 10.60 -18.63 20.58
C LEU A 415 10.39 -19.27 21.95
N PRO A 416 9.45 -18.76 22.77
CA PRO A 416 9.08 -19.39 24.03
C PRO A 416 8.55 -20.82 23.77
N ARG A 417 8.97 -21.77 24.60
CA ARG A 417 8.47 -23.14 24.57
C ARG A 417 7.38 -23.31 25.61
N VAL A 418 6.22 -23.77 25.16
CA VAL A 418 5.08 -24.09 26.03
C VAL A 418 4.84 -25.59 25.95
N ARG A 419 4.75 -26.26 27.09
CA ARG A 419 4.43 -27.70 27.14
C ARG A 419 2.96 -27.92 26.76
N TYR A 420 2.63 -29.02 26.12
CA TYR A 420 1.28 -29.33 25.68
C TYR A 420 0.23 -29.27 26.79
N GLY A 421 0.58 -29.68 28.03
CA GLY A 421 -0.28 -29.60 29.21
C GLY A 421 -0.54 -28.18 29.72
N ASP A 422 0.32 -27.21 29.37
CA ASP A 422 0.21 -25.81 29.80
C ASP A 422 -0.66 -24.98 28.83
N VAL A 423 -0.99 -25.52 27.66
CA VAL A 423 -1.77 -24.82 26.61
C VAL A 423 -3.22 -24.58 27.04
N GLY A 424 -3.74 -25.43 27.90
CA GLY A 424 -5.10 -25.27 28.43
C GLY A 424 -5.24 -24.33 29.64
N VAL A 425 -4.16 -24.04 30.38
CA VAL A 425 -4.33 -23.46 31.73
C VAL A 425 -3.31 -22.38 32.15
N LYS A 426 -2.03 -22.36 31.76
CA LYS A 426 -1.06 -21.43 32.38
C LYS A 426 -0.23 -20.56 31.45
N GLY A 427 0.11 -20.95 30.24
CA GLY A 427 0.98 -20.19 29.34
C GLY A 427 0.22 -19.32 28.34
N VAL A 428 -0.88 -19.84 27.81
CA VAL A 428 -1.79 -19.15 26.88
C VAL A 428 -2.84 -18.34 27.63
N ALA A 429 -3.25 -18.80 28.81
CA ALA A 429 -4.20 -18.09 29.68
C ALA A 429 -3.67 -16.73 30.20
N LYS A 430 -2.38 -16.47 30.12
CA LYS A 430 -1.73 -15.20 30.50
C LYS A 430 -1.62 -14.18 29.37
N LEU A 431 -2.13 -14.49 28.15
CA LEU A 431 -2.22 -13.50 27.09
C LEU A 431 -3.22 -12.42 27.50
N LEU A 432 -2.77 -11.17 27.45
CA LEU A 432 -3.66 -10.02 27.63
C LEU A 432 -4.57 -9.86 26.40
N GLU A 433 -5.65 -9.13 26.57
CA GLU A 433 -6.52 -8.75 25.45
C GLU A 433 -5.71 -7.97 24.41
N GLY A 434 -5.90 -8.27 23.12
CA GLY A 434 -5.11 -7.69 22.03
C GLY A 434 -3.74 -8.30 21.81
N GLU A 435 -3.27 -9.22 22.67
CA GLU A 435 -1.96 -9.86 22.50
C GLU A 435 -2.01 -11.05 21.54
N GLY A 436 -0.89 -11.19 20.79
CA GLY A 436 -0.59 -12.38 20.01
C GLY A 436 0.88 -12.79 20.11
N LYS A 437 1.14 -14.08 20.15
CA LYS A 437 2.51 -14.62 20.29
C LYS A 437 2.68 -15.91 19.50
N LEU A 438 3.91 -16.10 18.96
CA LEU A 438 4.32 -17.40 18.45
C LEU A 438 4.89 -18.23 19.61
N VAL A 439 4.36 -19.42 19.80
CA VAL A 439 4.78 -20.34 20.84
C VAL A 439 5.11 -21.72 20.25
N MET A 440 5.91 -22.50 20.97
CA MET A 440 6.16 -23.90 20.64
C MET A 440 5.24 -24.81 21.44
N ILE A 441 4.43 -25.61 20.77
CA ILE A 441 3.59 -26.64 21.38
C ILE A 441 4.13 -28.01 20.95
N GLY A 442 4.87 -28.64 21.83
CA GLY A 442 5.72 -29.78 21.45
C GLY A 442 6.74 -29.35 20.39
N PRO A 443 6.87 -30.09 19.27
CA PRO A 443 7.81 -29.75 18.20
C PRO A 443 7.24 -28.69 17.22
N ARG A 444 5.98 -28.29 17.34
CA ARG A 444 5.28 -27.44 16.36
C ARG A 444 5.13 -26.00 16.84
N LYS A 445 5.33 -25.06 15.91
CA LYS A 445 5.00 -23.65 16.13
C LYS A 445 3.49 -23.46 16.09
N CYS A 446 2.98 -22.57 16.95
CA CYS A 446 1.59 -22.16 17.00
C CYS A 446 1.51 -20.64 17.10
N ALA A 447 0.66 -20.03 16.32
CA ALA A 447 0.26 -18.63 16.42
C ALA A 447 -0.94 -18.55 17.39
N VAL A 448 -0.75 -17.93 18.54
CA VAL A 448 -1.79 -17.81 19.57
C VAL A 448 -2.10 -16.34 19.78
N SER A 449 -3.37 -15.97 19.74
CA SER A 449 -3.85 -14.62 20.01
C SER A 449 -5.07 -14.63 20.91
N ARG A 450 -5.27 -13.52 21.66
CA ARG A 450 -6.46 -13.25 22.43
C ARG A 450 -7.12 -11.98 21.91
N LEU A 451 -8.38 -12.09 21.49
CA LEU A 451 -9.18 -10.95 21.05
C LEU A 451 -10.65 -11.21 21.40
N GLU A 452 -11.34 -10.20 21.94
CA GLU A 452 -12.73 -10.28 22.40
C GLU A 452 -12.94 -11.42 23.41
N GLY A 453 -11.99 -11.58 24.34
CA GLY A 453 -12.01 -12.66 25.33
C GLY A 453 -11.74 -14.06 24.78
N LYS A 454 -11.61 -14.22 23.46
CA LYS A 454 -11.42 -15.52 22.79
C LYS A 454 -9.95 -15.78 22.50
N ILE A 455 -9.46 -16.96 22.86
CA ILE A 455 -8.15 -17.44 22.47
C ILE A 455 -8.27 -18.20 21.16
N ARG A 456 -7.44 -17.81 20.18
CA ARG A 456 -7.36 -18.46 18.86
C ARG A 456 -5.99 -19.06 18.65
N MET A 457 -5.95 -20.24 18.06
CA MET A 457 -4.72 -21.00 17.79
C MET A 457 -4.68 -21.39 16.34
N LEU A 458 -3.68 -20.92 15.62
CA LEU A 458 -3.52 -21.13 14.18
C LEU A 458 -2.15 -21.75 13.87
N ASP A 459 -2.07 -22.47 12.77
CA ASP A 459 -0.80 -22.83 12.16
C ASP A 459 -0.15 -21.54 11.63
N PRO A 460 1.06 -21.16 12.10
CA PRO A 460 1.68 -19.89 11.71
C PRO A 460 2.27 -19.91 10.31
N THR A 461 2.01 -20.94 9.53
CA THR A 461 2.54 -21.12 8.17
C THR A 461 1.68 -20.33 7.18
N CYS A 462 2.21 -19.25 6.64
CA CYS A 462 1.54 -18.46 5.61
C CYS A 462 1.17 -19.32 4.40
N THR A 463 -0.09 -19.20 3.99
CA THR A 463 -0.65 -20.02 2.91
C THR A 463 -0.17 -19.64 1.51
N HIS A 464 0.58 -18.54 1.38
CA HIS A 464 1.21 -18.15 0.12
C HIS A 464 2.42 -19.01 -0.23
N MET A 465 3.50 -18.93 0.57
CA MET A 465 4.77 -19.64 0.31
C MET A 465 5.40 -20.27 1.56
N GLY A 466 4.63 -20.50 2.60
CA GLY A 466 5.08 -21.28 3.76
C GLY A 466 5.93 -20.52 4.80
N CYS A 467 6.07 -19.20 4.69
CA CYS A 467 6.79 -18.41 5.70
C CYS A 467 6.03 -18.36 7.03
N THR A 468 6.75 -18.22 8.14
CA THR A 468 6.13 -18.05 9.46
C THR A 468 5.64 -16.61 9.62
N VAL A 469 4.35 -16.43 9.96
CA VAL A 469 3.78 -15.11 10.27
C VAL A 469 4.23 -14.62 11.66
N SER A 470 4.16 -13.31 11.90
CA SER A 470 4.41 -12.66 13.18
C SER A 470 3.22 -11.80 13.59
N TRP A 471 3.10 -11.56 14.89
CA TRP A 471 2.03 -10.71 15.43
C TRP A 471 2.33 -9.24 15.22
N ASN A 472 1.32 -8.50 14.77
CA ASN A 472 1.26 -7.05 14.71
C ASN A 472 0.33 -6.59 15.83
N ASP A 473 0.88 -6.00 16.86
CA ASP A 473 0.19 -5.55 18.06
C ASP A 473 -0.61 -4.26 17.86
N ALA A 474 -0.21 -3.43 16.89
CA ALA A 474 -0.94 -2.20 16.55
C ALA A 474 -2.30 -2.47 15.87
N GLU A 475 -2.39 -3.55 15.10
CA GLU A 475 -3.56 -3.82 14.26
C GLU A 475 -4.17 -5.21 14.50
N SER A 476 -3.75 -5.89 15.56
CA SER A 476 -4.24 -7.21 15.97
C SER A 476 -4.29 -8.21 14.81
N SER A 477 -3.20 -8.28 14.02
CA SER A 477 -3.11 -9.13 12.84
C SER A 477 -1.87 -10.02 12.83
N TRP A 478 -1.91 -11.09 12.00
CA TRP A 478 -0.78 -11.95 11.70
C TRP A 478 -0.15 -11.53 10.38
N ASP A 479 1.06 -10.99 10.41
CA ASP A 479 1.74 -10.41 9.25
C ASP A 479 2.88 -11.32 8.77
N CYS A 480 2.96 -11.55 7.46
CA CYS A 480 3.99 -12.38 6.85
C CYS A 480 5.17 -11.53 6.37
N SER A 481 6.36 -11.75 6.96
CA SER A 481 7.58 -11.01 6.61
C SER A 481 8.13 -11.29 5.21
N CYS A 482 7.70 -12.36 4.56
CA CYS A 482 8.26 -12.71 3.25
C CYS A 482 7.65 -11.88 2.11
N HIS A 483 6.32 -11.69 2.14
CA HIS A 483 5.62 -11.06 1.02
C HIS A 483 4.44 -10.17 1.47
N GLY A 484 4.40 -9.80 2.76
CA GLY A 484 3.42 -8.84 3.26
C GLY A 484 1.98 -9.34 3.38
N SER A 485 1.70 -10.65 3.24
CA SER A 485 0.35 -11.15 3.52
C SER A 485 -0.05 -10.82 4.95
N ARG A 486 -1.26 -10.28 5.14
CA ARG A 486 -1.84 -10.02 6.45
C ARG A 486 -3.07 -10.87 6.66
N LEU A 487 -3.23 -11.38 7.85
CA LEU A 487 -4.29 -12.30 8.20
C LEU A 487 -4.88 -11.90 9.56
N ARG A 488 -6.19 -11.99 9.68
CA ARG A 488 -6.93 -11.71 10.91
C ARG A 488 -6.61 -12.74 11.98
N THR A 489 -7.04 -12.46 13.20
CA THR A 489 -6.94 -13.39 14.35
C THR A 489 -7.68 -14.71 14.10
N ASP A 490 -8.73 -14.73 13.25
CA ASP A 490 -9.44 -15.95 12.82
C ASP A 490 -8.78 -16.66 11.63
N GLY A 491 -7.65 -16.14 11.15
CA GLY A 491 -6.89 -16.67 10.03
C GLY A 491 -7.32 -16.16 8.66
N LYS A 492 -8.43 -15.44 8.52
CA LYS A 492 -8.89 -14.90 7.22
C LYS A 492 -7.92 -13.88 6.66
N VAL A 493 -7.82 -13.85 5.33
CA VAL A 493 -6.91 -12.95 4.63
C VAL A 493 -7.42 -11.50 4.69
N LEU A 494 -6.58 -10.60 5.20
CA LEU A 494 -6.76 -9.14 5.12
C LEU A 494 -6.10 -8.60 3.85
N ASN A 495 -4.80 -8.87 3.67
CA ASN A 495 -4.02 -8.41 2.53
C ASN A 495 -3.34 -9.58 1.82
N SER A 496 -3.37 -9.53 0.47
CA SER A 496 -2.66 -10.45 -0.42
C SER A 496 -1.13 -10.40 -0.17
N PRO A 497 -0.34 -11.37 -0.68
CA PRO A 497 -0.66 -12.34 -1.72
C PRO A 497 -1.28 -13.68 -1.26
N ALA A 498 -1.42 -13.94 0.04
CA ALA A 498 -2.18 -15.11 0.47
C ALA A 498 -3.64 -15.00 -0.02
N THR A 499 -4.16 -16.10 -0.55
CA THR A 499 -5.55 -16.20 -1.04
C THR A 499 -6.39 -17.19 -0.23
N ALA A 500 -5.76 -17.86 0.74
CA ALA A 500 -6.41 -18.80 1.64
C ALA A 500 -6.11 -18.45 3.11
N PRO A 501 -7.02 -18.75 4.05
CA PRO A 501 -6.84 -18.45 5.47
C PRO A 501 -5.74 -19.34 6.09
N LEU A 502 -5.16 -18.87 7.22
CA LEU A 502 -4.34 -19.75 8.08
C LEU A 502 -5.20 -20.89 8.59
N LYS A 503 -4.59 -22.07 8.66
CA LYS A 503 -5.27 -23.26 9.15
C LYS A 503 -5.39 -23.23 10.68
N PRO A 504 -6.47 -23.75 11.26
CA PRO A 504 -6.53 -24.00 12.70
C PRO A 504 -5.36 -24.87 13.14
N PHE A 505 -4.79 -24.56 14.30
CA PHE A 505 -3.70 -25.36 14.85
C PHE A 505 -4.20 -26.72 15.30
N LYS A 506 -3.65 -27.79 14.74
CA LYS A 506 -3.92 -29.16 15.20
C LYS A 506 -2.82 -29.56 16.17
N ALA A 507 -3.18 -29.69 17.44
CA ALA A 507 -2.27 -30.15 18.46
C ALA A 507 -1.71 -31.54 18.12
N PRO A 508 -0.41 -31.80 18.36
CA PRO A 508 0.13 -33.15 18.19
C PRO A 508 -0.57 -34.13 19.17
N PRO A 509 -0.76 -35.39 18.80
CA PRO A 509 -1.31 -36.39 19.72
C PRO A 509 -0.47 -36.42 20.99
N ARG A 510 -1.12 -36.61 22.15
CA ARG A 510 -0.39 -36.82 23.40
C ARG A 510 0.53 -38.01 23.24
N ALA A 511 1.81 -37.86 23.49
CA ALA A 511 2.70 -39.00 23.62
C ALA A 511 2.10 -39.90 24.71
N LYS A 512 1.78 -41.15 24.32
CA LYS A 512 1.42 -42.15 25.31
C LYS A 512 2.60 -42.26 26.29
N LYS A 513 2.32 -42.06 27.56
CA LYS A 513 3.27 -42.27 28.65
C LYS A 513 3.68 -43.73 28.69
#